data_94f3392b5f122327ef3f7f4016ad9e67
#
_entry.id   94f3392b5f122327ef3f7f4016ad9e67
#
_cell.length_a   1.000
_cell.length_b   1.000
_cell.length_c   1.000
_cell.angle_alpha   90.00
_cell.angle_beta   90.00
_cell.angle_gamma   90.00
#
_symmetry.space_group_name_H-M   'P 1'
#
loop_
_entity.id
_entity.type
_entity.pdbx_description
1 polymer ?
#
loop_
_entity_poly.entity_id
_entity_poly.type
_entity_poly.pdbx_seq_one_letter_code
_entity_poly.pdbx_strand_id
1 'polypeptide(L)'
;QKPEKTSLPAVEAVDWPQSEVDRFLLAALEEEGLVPARDAEADALLRRLYIDLIGLPPTPQEFAAYGVAWRKDPVAAYRAKVDELLARPQFGERWGRHWLDVARYAESSGKEVNMTYPHAWRYRDYVIDSFNEDKPYDQFVREQVAGDLLEIESDEDWQENLIATGFLALGPKGLNERNPRQFALDLADEQIDVMTQAILGLTVSCARCHDHKSDPIPTTDYYALSGIFQSTRTYFGTVNLAVSRRGTKLLDLPVADEDPLRSMSSREMAFVKERLEDAERQLEELQRSARERRRDGGNNNFQQQILRLRRTVTGFRARLNGVDSEGVGKSLGMGVQDYPRPVEPVVLVRGELDKPAQEVPRGFLQVLAHEGTSEALPVDSSGRLELAQWLTSAENPLPARVMVNRIWQKLFGQGLVTSTSNFGATGQAPSPPAFRRSNSMTIGP
;
A
#
# COMPACT_ATOMS: atom_id res chain seq x y z
N GLN A 1 -17.56 -3.64 17.01
CA GLN A 1 -17.39 -3.21 18.42
C GLN A 1 -15.92 -3.02 18.71
N LYS A 2 -15.57 -1.97 19.49
CA LYS A 2 -14.22 -1.72 19.99
C LYS A 2 -13.71 -2.94 20.78
N PRO A 3 -12.41 -3.31 20.68
CA PRO A 3 -11.84 -4.35 21.54
C PRO A 3 -11.94 -3.93 23.00
N GLU A 4 -12.53 -4.78 23.82
CA GLU A 4 -12.58 -4.59 25.27
C GLU A 4 -11.59 -5.52 25.95
N LYS A 5 -11.01 -5.08 27.07
CA LYS A 5 -10.13 -5.93 27.87
C LYS A 5 -10.96 -7.05 28.49
N THR A 6 -10.75 -8.27 28.00
CA THR A 6 -11.43 -9.47 28.47
C THR A 6 -10.77 -9.97 29.77
N SER A 7 -11.56 -10.50 30.71
CA SER A 7 -11.01 -11.19 31.88
C SER A 7 -10.23 -12.42 31.44
N LEU A 8 -9.07 -12.65 32.08
CA LEU A 8 -8.27 -13.82 31.80
C LEU A 8 -9.01 -15.08 32.25
N PRO A 9 -9.03 -16.14 31.42
CA PRO A 9 -9.65 -17.41 31.80
C PRO A 9 -8.90 -18.06 32.95
N ALA A 10 -9.63 -18.78 33.81
CA ALA A 10 -9.03 -19.69 34.76
C ALA A 10 -8.49 -20.92 34.00
N VAL A 11 -7.33 -21.40 34.41
CA VAL A 11 -6.66 -22.57 33.81
C VAL A 11 -6.19 -23.51 34.94
N GLU A 12 -6.12 -24.81 34.64
CA GLU A 12 -5.67 -25.83 35.64
C GLU A 12 -4.14 -25.80 35.78
N ALA A 13 -3.40 -25.74 34.69
CA ALA A 13 -1.94 -25.71 34.70
C ALA A 13 -1.40 -24.27 34.84
N VAL A 14 -1.59 -23.66 36.00
CA VAL A 14 -1.31 -22.25 36.31
C VAL A 14 0.14 -21.80 36.06
N ASP A 15 1.09 -22.72 36.11
CA ASP A 15 2.52 -22.44 35.96
C ASP A 15 3.00 -22.51 34.50
N TRP A 16 2.17 -22.99 33.56
CA TRP A 16 2.54 -23.10 32.15
C TRP A 16 2.53 -21.79 31.40
N PRO A 17 1.50 -20.89 31.55
CA PRO A 17 1.42 -19.66 30.79
C PRO A 17 2.55 -18.69 31.14
N GLN A 18 3.24 -18.15 30.10
CA GLN A 18 4.25 -17.10 30.21
C GLN A 18 3.66 -15.72 29.87
N SER A 19 2.49 -15.68 29.23
CA SER A 19 1.80 -14.47 28.80
C SER A 19 0.28 -14.58 28.98
N GLU A 20 -0.43 -13.44 28.85
CA GLU A 20 -1.90 -13.44 28.83
C GLU A 20 -2.46 -14.26 27.65
N VAL A 21 -1.78 -14.25 26.50
CA VAL A 21 -2.17 -15.04 25.31
C VAL A 21 -2.12 -16.53 25.61
N ASP A 22 -1.08 -16.99 26.33
CA ASP A 22 -0.93 -18.41 26.69
C ASP A 22 -2.09 -18.90 27.56
N ARG A 23 -2.66 -18.04 28.42
CA ARG A 23 -3.83 -18.41 29.23
C ARG A 23 -5.05 -18.72 28.36
N PHE A 24 -5.28 -17.93 27.29
CA PHE A 24 -6.36 -18.21 26.35
C PHE A 24 -6.12 -19.49 25.56
N LEU A 25 -4.86 -19.72 25.14
CA LEU A 25 -4.48 -20.95 24.45
C LEU A 25 -4.64 -22.17 25.34
N LEU A 26 -4.16 -22.09 26.59
CA LEU A 26 -4.24 -23.19 27.54
C LEU A 26 -5.69 -23.52 27.89
N ALA A 27 -6.53 -22.50 28.16
CA ALA A 27 -7.93 -22.72 28.44
C ALA A 27 -8.65 -23.44 27.27
N ALA A 28 -8.31 -23.09 26.03
CA ALA A 28 -8.87 -23.77 24.86
C ALA A 28 -8.36 -25.23 24.72
N LEU A 29 -7.11 -25.49 25.09
CA LEU A 29 -6.59 -26.86 25.11
C LEU A 29 -7.26 -27.69 26.21
N GLU A 30 -7.40 -27.16 27.41
CA GLU A 30 -8.06 -27.82 28.53
C GLU A 30 -9.55 -28.09 28.25
N GLU A 31 -10.27 -27.19 27.57
CA GLU A 31 -11.66 -27.41 27.13
C GLU A 31 -11.80 -28.61 26.18
N GLU A 32 -10.77 -28.87 25.36
CA GLU A 32 -10.72 -30.02 24.43
C GLU A 32 -10.05 -31.26 25.07
N GLY A 33 -9.70 -31.21 26.34
CA GLY A 33 -9.00 -32.29 27.05
C GLY A 33 -7.57 -32.53 26.56
N LEU A 34 -6.95 -31.51 25.96
CA LEU A 34 -5.59 -31.56 25.45
C LEU A 34 -4.63 -30.93 26.45
N VAL A 35 -3.39 -31.41 26.44
CA VAL A 35 -2.27 -30.83 27.20
C VAL A 35 -1.28 -30.17 26.27
N PRO A 36 -0.57 -29.11 26.71
CA PRO A 36 0.51 -28.53 25.92
C PRO A 36 1.57 -29.56 25.52
N ALA A 37 2.09 -29.41 24.30
CA ALA A 37 3.22 -30.24 23.87
C ALA A 37 4.46 -29.93 24.70
N ARG A 38 5.42 -30.90 24.74
CA ARG A 38 6.73 -30.69 25.38
C ARG A 38 7.45 -29.52 24.69
N ASP A 39 8.17 -28.73 25.48
CA ASP A 39 9.03 -27.68 24.99
C ASP A 39 10.02 -28.19 23.95
N ALA A 40 10.28 -27.39 22.94
CA ALA A 40 11.25 -27.72 21.92
C ALA A 40 12.69 -27.59 22.47
N GLU A 41 13.59 -28.41 21.96
CA GLU A 41 15.03 -28.34 22.28
C GLU A 41 15.63 -26.99 21.83
N ALA A 42 16.71 -26.57 22.51
CA ALA A 42 17.39 -25.29 22.26
C ALA A 42 17.68 -25.03 20.77
N ASP A 43 18.20 -26.05 20.08
CA ASP A 43 18.56 -25.95 18.66
C ASP A 43 17.34 -25.74 17.76
N ALA A 44 16.24 -26.38 18.07
CA ALA A 44 14.99 -26.22 17.34
C ALA A 44 14.39 -24.84 17.57
N LEU A 45 14.43 -24.32 18.80
CA LEU A 45 13.98 -22.94 19.11
C LEU A 45 14.84 -21.91 18.43
N LEU A 46 16.15 -22.02 18.48
CA LEU A 46 17.07 -21.11 17.81
C LEU A 46 16.78 -21.05 16.31
N ARG A 47 16.67 -22.23 15.67
CA ARG A 47 16.36 -22.30 14.23
C ARG A 47 15.03 -21.64 13.89
N ARG A 48 13.98 -21.85 14.69
CA ARG A 48 12.67 -21.20 14.50
C ARG A 48 12.80 -19.69 14.58
N LEU A 49 13.45 -19.15 15.64
CA LEU A 49 13.67 -17.70 15.77
C LEU A 49 14.34 -17.09 14.54
N TYR A 50 15.41 -17.72 14.05
CA TYR A 50 16.13 -17.22 12.87
C TYR A 50 15.26 -17.23 11.62
N ILE A 51 14.53 -18.29 11.36
CA ILE A 51 13.66 -18.38 10.17
C ILE A 51 12.46 -17.43 10.28
N ASP A 52 11.87 -17.28 11.46
CA ASP A 52 10.68 -16.45 11.66
C ASP A 52 11.04 -14.97 11.64
N LEU A 53 12.13 -14.56 12.30
CA LEU A 53 12.49 -13.14 12.43
C LEU A 53 13.30 -12.62 11.25
N ILE A 54 14.30 -13.37 10.76
CA ILE A 54 15.20 -12.87 9.70
C ILE A 54 15.20 -13.72 8.41
N GLY A 55 14.49 -14.84 8.38
CA GLY A 55 14.38 -15.69 7.19
C GLY A 55 15.63 -16.48 6.81
N LEU A 56 16.69 -16.42 7.61
CA LEU A 56 17.98 -17.07 7.39
C LEU A 56 18.27 -18.12 8.47
N PRO A 57 19.03 -19.18 8.21
CA PRO A 57 19.46 -20.11 9.25
C PRO A 57 20.58 -19.51 10.10
N PRO A 58 20.70 -19.90 11.38
CA PRO A 58 21.86 -19.56 12.20
C PRO A 58 23.14 -20.23 11.67
N THR A 59 24.28 -19.57 11.87
CA THR A 59 25.60 -20.12 11.58
C THR A 59 26.02 -21.16 12.64
N PRO A 60 26.98 -22.05 12.35
CA PRO A 60 27.53 -22.99 13.35
C PRO A 60 28.07 -22.31 14.61
N GLN A 61 28.66 -21.12 14.47
CA GLN A 61 29.16 -20.31 15.57
C GLN A 61 28.02 -19.77 16.45
N GLU A 62 26.95 -19.31 15.86
CA GLU A 62 25.75 -18.84 16.57
C GLU A 62 25.06 -19.99 17.31
N PHE A 63 24.96 -21.17 16.71
CA PHE A 63 24.49 -22.37 17.40
C PHE A 63 25.33 -22.69 18.64
N ALA A 64 26.66 -22.71 18.51
CA ALA A 64 27.55 -23.01 19.61
C ALA A 64 27.43 -22.00 20.76
N ALA A 65 27.41 -20.68 20.41
CA ALA A 65 27.26 -19.60 21.38
C ALA A 65 25.92 -19.67 22.11
N TYR A 66 24.83 -19.89 21.38
CA TYR A 66 23.50 -20.01 21.95
C TYR A 66 23.38 -21.21 22.88
N GLY A 67 23.93 -22.38 22.51
CA GLY A 67 23.95 -23.56 23.35
C GLY A 67 24.72 -23.39 24.68
N VAL A 68 25.77 -22.55 24.69
CA VAL A 68 26.47 -22.17 25.94
C VAL A 68 25.57 -21.26 26.81
N ALA A 69 24.94 -20.22 26.22
CA ALA A 69 24.06 -19.33 26.94
C ALA A 69 22.82 -20.06 27.49
N TRP A 70 22.22 -20.92 26.67
CA TRP A 70 21.05 -21.74 27.05
C TRP A 70 21.29 -22.62 28.26
N ARG A 71 22.43 -23.29 28.33
CA ARG A 71 22.79 -24.16 29.52
C ARG A 71 22.92 -23.36 30.80
N LYS A 72 23.24 -22.06 30.72
CA LYS A 72 23.36 -21.17 31.88
C LYS A 72 22.00 -20.64 32.34
N ASP A 73 21.21 -20.09 31.41
CA ASP A 73 19.87 -19.56 31.66
C ASP A 73 19.05 -19.59 30.34
N PRO A 74 18.14 -20.56 30.17
CA PRO A 74 17.37 -20.72 28.95
C PRO A 74 16.50 -19.52 28.63
N VAL A 75 15.84 -18.93 29.63
CA VAL A 75 14.92 -17.83 29.43
C VAL A 75 15.66 -16.55 29.00
N ALA A 76 16.74 -16.24 29.71
CA ALA A 76 17.57 -15.09 29.37
C ALA A 76 18.24 -15.24 27.99
N ALA A 77 18.73 -16.45 27.66
CA ALA A 77 19.33 -16.73 26.35
C ALA A 77 18.32 -16.56 25.20
N TYR A 78 17.08 -17.02 25.40
CA TYR A 78 16.02 -16.88 24.40
C TYR A 78 15.67 -15.41 24.16
N ARG A 79 15.40 -14.64 25.22
CA ARG A 79 15.08 -13.21 25.14
C ARG A 79 16.18 -12.39 24.48
N ALA A 80 17.42 -12.57 24.95
CA ALA A 80 18.58 -11.89 24.36
C ALA A 80 18.75 -12.19 22.86
N LYS A 81 18.43 -13.43 22.44
CA LYS A 81 18.50 -13.80 21.02
C LYS A 81 17.36 -13.18 20.20
N VAL A 82 16.15 -13.07 20.74
CA VAL A 82 15.05 -12.34 20.11
C VAL A 82 15.44 -10.87 19.89
N ASP A 83 15.92 -10.19 20.94
CA ASP A 83 16.32 -8.78 20.87
C ASP A 83 17.45 -8.57 19.83
N GLU A 84 18.45 -9.48 19.83
CA GLU A 84 19.53 -9.43 18.84
C GLU A 84 19.02 -9.55 17.40
N LEU A 85 18.08 -10.49 17.15
CA LEU A 85 17.57 -10.72 15.79
C LEU A 85 16.64 -9.59 15.32
N LEU A 86 15.85 -9.01 16.22
CA LEU A 86 15.02 -7.85 15.91
C LEU A 86 15.86 -6.60 15.54
N ALA A 87 17.06 -6.48 16.10
CA ALA A 87 17.98 -5.39 15.78
C ALA A 87 18.79 -5.60 14.49
N ARG A 88 18.63 -6.72 13.80
CA ARG A 88 19.36 -7.01 12.55
C ARG A 88 18.61 -6.42 11.34
N PRO A 89 19.33 -5.84 10.34
CA PRO A 89 18.70 -5.32 9.13
C PRO A 89 17.84 -6.34 8.39
N GLN A 90 18.17 -7.62 8.45
CA GLN A 90 17.40 -8.71 7.84
C GLN A 90 16.00 -8.88 8.42
N PHE A 91 15.73 -8.34 9.63
CA PHE A 91 14.38 -8.32 10.19
C PHE A 91 13.44 -7.51 9.29
N GLY A 92 13.83 -6.28 8.92
CA GLY A 92 13.05 -5.45 7.99
C GLY A 92 12.92 -6.08 6.60
N GLU A 93 13.98 -6.69 6.06
CA GLU A 93 13.91 -7.40 4.77
C GLU A 93 12.88 -8.56 4.82
N ARG A 94 12.88 -9.34 5.91
CA ARG A 94 11.97 -10.48 6.11
C ARG A 94 10.53 -10.03 6.32
N TRP A 95 10.29 -9.09 7.26
CA TRP A 95 8.94 -8.67 7.65
C TRP A 95 8.36 -7.64 6.69
N GLY A 96 9.18 -6.77 6.12
CA GLY A 96 8.78 -5.87 5.04
C GLY A 96 8.23 -6.63 3.84
N ARG A 97 8.78 -7.80 3.49
CA ARG A 97 8.22 -8.66 2.45
C ARG A 97 6.76 -9.02 2.68
N HIS A 98 6.36 -9.26 3.94
CA HIS A 98 4.97 -9.60 4.25
C HIS A 98 4.02 -8.42 4.02
N TRP A 99 4.48 -7.18 4.29
CA TRP A 99 3.71 -5.99 3.97
C TRP A 99 3.69 -5.70 2.46
N LEU A 100 4.81 -5.86 1.77
CA LEU A 100 4.90 -5.67 0.33
C LEU A 100 3.94 -6.58 -0.45
N ASP A 101 3.71 -7.82 0.02
CA ASP A 101 2.70 -8.70 -0.55
C ASP A 101 1.28 -8.14 -0.36
N VAL A 102 0.97 -7.55 0.79
CA VAL A 102 -0.32 -6.89 1.08
C VAL A 102 -0.49 -5.63 0.23
N ALA A 103 0.56 -4.82 0.09
CA ALA A 103 0.59 -3.62 -0.73
C ALA A 103 0.58 -3.92 -2.24
N ARG A 104 0.63 -5.18 -2.64
CA ARG A 104 0.70 -5.63 -4.06
C ARG A 104 1.92 -5.05 -4.78
N TYR A 105 3.05 -4.96 -4.07
CA TYR A 105 4.29 -4.42 -4.59
C TYR A 105 4.73 -5.16 -5.86
N ALA A 106 4.99 -4.40 -6.88
CA ALA A 106 5.65 -4.85 -8.09
C ALA A 106 6.40 -3.67 -8.75
N GLU A 107 7.47 -3.98 -9.48
CA GLU A 107 8.23 -2.96 -10.21
C GLU A 107 7.69 -2.73 -11.63
N SER A 108 6.41 -3.04 -11.84
CA SER A 108 5.70 -2.84 -13.10
C SER A 108 4.19 -2.73 -12.93
N SER A 109 3.54 -2.10 -13.93
CA SER A 109 2.11 -1.79 -13.90
C SER A 109 1.18 -2.99 -14.13
N GLY A 110 1.69 -4.16 -14.49
CA GLY A 110 0.86 -5.33 -14.83
C GLY A 110 -0.11 -5.08 -15.98
N LYS A 111 -1.16 -5.89 -16.06
CA LYS A 111 -2.22 -5.89 -17.09
C LYS A 111 -1.67 -6.00 -18.53
N GLU A 112 -2.49 -5.66 -19.54
CA GLU A 112 -2.17 -5.87 -20.97
C GLU A 112 -0.98 -5.02 -21.45
N VAL A 113 -0.82 -3.82 -20.89
CA VAL A 113 0.32 -2.93 -21.17
C VAL A 113 1.16 -2.85 -19.92
N ASN A 114 2.12 -3.74 -19.82
CA ASN A 114 3.03 -3.81 -18.68
C ASN A 114 4.22 -2.86 -18.89
N MET A 115 4.28 -1.80 -18.07
CA MET A 115 5.33 -0.78 -18.06
C MET A 115 6.07 -0.83 -16.72
N THR A 116 7.39 -0.64 -16.76
CA THR A 116 8.20 -0.60 -15.54
C THR A 116 7.84 0.59 -14.64
N TYR A 117 7.96 0.37 -13.34
CA TYR A 117 7.94 1.39 -12.29
C TYR A 117 9.37 1.64 -11.81
N PRO A 118 10.10 2.57 -12.42
CA PRO A 118 11.56 2.67 -12.24
C PRO A 118 11.98 3.09 -10.83
N HIS A 119 11.07 3.61 -10.01
CA HIS A 119 11.33 4.07 -8.65
C HIS A 119 10.48 3.34 -7.58
N ALA A 120 9.89 2.20 -7.91
CA ALA A 120 9.13 1.40 -6.94
C ALA A 120 10.00 0.91 -5.77
N TRP A 121 11.30 0.67 -6.03
CA TRP A 121 12.27 0.25 -5.02
C TRP A 121 12.34 1.18 -3.81
N ARG A 122 12.09 2.49 -3.97
CA ARG A 122 12.08 3.44 -2.83
C ARG A 122 11.00 3.10 -1.81
N TYR A 123 9.80 2.75 -2.27
CA TYR A 123 8.74 2.30 -1.38
C TYR A 123 9.08 0.98 -0.69
N ARG A 124 9.74 0.04 -1.39
CA ARG A 124 10.23 -1.20 -0.77
C ARG A 124 11.21 -0.89 0.36
N ASP A 125 12.17 -0.01 0.10
CA ASP A 125 13.20 0.35 1.06
C ASP A 125 12.57 1.09 2.26
N TYR A 126 11.66 2.05 2.03
CA TYR A 126 10.85 2.67 3.09
C TYR A 126 10.15 1.64 3.99
N VAL A 127 9.54 0.60 3.40
CA VAL A 127 8.87 -0.45 4.18
C VAL A 127 9.88 -1.23 5.01
N ILE A 128 11.04 -1.60 4.45
CA ILE A 128 12.12 -2.32 5.16
C ILE A 128 12.63 -1.48 6.34
N ASP A 129 12.90 -0.21 6.10
CA ASP A 129 13.41 0.71 7.11
C ASP A 129 12.38 0.95 8.23
N SER A 130 11.09 1.11 7.89
CA SER A 130 10.01 1.23 8.88
C SER A 130 9.94 0.05 9.85
N PHE A 131 10.18 -1.18 9.38
CA PHE A 131 10.25 -2.35 10.26
C PHE A 131 11.52 -2.38 11.12
N ASN A 132 12.67 -1.96 10.57
CA ASN A 132 13.94 -1.92 11.30
C ASN A 132 13.97 -0.82 12.36
N GLU A 133 13.24 0.26 12.15
CA GLU A 133 13.10 1.41 13.07
C GLU A 133 11.98 1.22 14.10
N ASP A 134 11.27 0.08 14.05
CA ASP A 134 10.10 -0.20 14.91
C ASP A 134 9.04 0.92 14.83
N LYS A 135 8.80 1.44 13.61
CA LYS A 135 7.84 2.53 13.37
C LYS A 135 6.45 2.16 13.89
N PRO A 136 5.79 3.01 14.70
CA PRO A 136 4.43 2.75 15.17
C PRO A 136 3.47 2.48 14.00
N TYR A 137 2.65 1.44 14.13
CA TYR A 137 1.76 1.01 13.04
C TYR A 137 0.76 2.08 12.58
N ASP A 138 0.26 2.88 13.50
CA ASP A 138 -0.64 4.01 13.18
C ASP A 138 0.09 5.09 12.38
N GLN A 139 1.34 5.41 12.71
CA GLN A 139 2.17 6.32 11.94
C GLN A 139 2.45 5.74 10.54
N PHE A 140 2.88 4.48 10.48
CA PHE A 140 3.13 3.76 9.22
C PHE A 140 1.91 3.79 8.27
N VAL A 141 0.68 3.65 8.80
CA VAL A 141 -0.55 3.77 8.01
C VAL A 141 -0.81 5.21 7.56
N ARG A 142 -0.64 6.20 8.46
CA ARG A 142 -0.85 7.63 8.14
C ARG A 142 0.08 8.09 7.02
N GLU A 143 1.35 7.73 7.08
CA GLU A 143 2.34 8.09 6.06
C GLU A 143 1.97 7.51 4.70
N GLN A 144 1.51 6.27 4.63
CA GLN A 144 1.13 5.62 3.38
C GLN A 144 -0.16 6.16 2.74
N VAL A 145 -1.09 6.64 3.56
CA VAL A 145 -2.37 7.17 3.06
C VAL A 145 -2.30 8.67 2.78
N ALA A 146 -1.58 9.43 3.59
CA ALA A 146 -1.59 10.90 3.58
C ALA A 146 -0.22 11.53 3.88
N GLY A 147 0.90 10.85 3.61
CA GLY A 147 2.24 11.33 3.94
C GLY A 147 2.55 12.72 3.39
N ASP A 148 2.07 13.01 2.16
CA ASP A 148 2.20 14.33 1.54
C ASP A 148 1.37 15.46 2.21
N LEU A 149 0.56 15.13 3.21
CA LEU A 149 -0.32 16.04 3.95
C LEU A 149 0.02 16.13 5.44
N LEU A 150 1.02 15.37 5.90
CA LEU A 150 1.47 15.39 7.29
C LEU A 150 2.37 16.59 7.56
N GLU A 151 2.43 17.00 8.81
CA GLU A 151 3.43 17.97 9.29
C GLU A 151 4.83 17.36 9.16
N ILE A 152 5.80 18.15 8.74
CA ILE A 152 7.18 17.76 8.48
C ILE A 152 8.14 18.56 9.34
N GLU A 153 9.25 17.93 9.75
CA GLU A 153 10.31 18.55 10.54
C GLU A 153 11.58 18.82 9.71
N SER A 154 11.79 18.05 8.63
CA SER A 154 12.96 18.16 7.75
C SER A 154 12.62 17.77 6.31
N ASP A 155 13.55 18.05 5.37
CA ASP A 155 13.43 17.62 3.97
C ASP A 155 13.51 16.09 3.83
N GLU A 156 14.29 15.43 4.70
CA GLU A 156 14.40 13.97 4.77
C GLU A 156 13.06 13.34 5.20
N ASP A 157 12.44 13.86 6.24
CA ASP A 157 11.13 13.46 6.72
C ASP A 157 10.05 13.68 5.63
N TRP A 158 10.11 14.85 4.97
CA TRP A 158 9.26 15.13 3.82
C TRP A 158 9.43 14.11 2.68
N GLN A 159 10.68 13.77 2.37
CA GLN A 159 10.99 12.76 1.34
C GLN A 159 10.44 11.39 1.70
N GLU A 160 10.64 10.95 2.94
CA GLU A 160 10.16 9.67 3.43
C GLU A 160 8.63 9.59 3.35
N ASN A 161 7.95 10.64 3.82
CA ASN A 161 6.49 10.76 3.78
C ASN A 161 5.94 10.74 2.34
N LEU A 162 6.61 11.39 1.39
CA LEU A 162 6.24 11.32 -0.03
C LEU A 162 6.40 9.90 -0.59
N ILE A 163 7.51 9.22 -0.27
CA ILE A 163 7.79 7.85 -0.71
C ILE A 163 6.78 6.87 -0.13
N ALA A 164 6.39 7.05 1.14
CA ALA A 164 5.37 6.23 1.80
C ALA A 164 4.05 6.20 1.04
N THR A 165 3.64 7.33 0.42
CA THR A 165 2.42 7.40 -0.41
C THR A 165 2.51 6.54 -1.68
N GLY A 166 3.67 5.98 -1.98
CA GLY A 166 3.86 4.95 -3.00
C GLY A 166 2.91 3.75 -2.85
N PHE A 167 2.43 3.47 -1.63
CA PHE A 167 1.37 2.50 -1.36
C PHE A 167 0.14 2.68 -2.26
N LEU A 168 -0.29 3.92 -2.48
CA LEU A 168 -1.42 4.28 -3.34
C LEU A 168 -1.02 4.42 -4.82
N ALA A 169 0.28 4.56 -5.13
CA ALA A 169 0.76 4.72 -6.49
C ALA A 169 1.18 3.42 -7.16
N LEU A 170 1.49 2.38 -6.39
CA LEU A 170 1.79 1.03 -6.87
C LEU A 170 0.53 0.31 -7.38
N GLY A 171 0.64 -0.96 -7.69
CA GLY A 171 -0.48 -1.80 -8.12
C GLY A 171 -0.78 -1.75 -9.63
N PRO A 172 -1.67 -2.62 -10.11
CA PRO A 172 -1.91 -2.82 -11.53
C PRO A 172 -2.74 -1.68 -12.16
N LYS A 173 -2.33 -1.21 -13.37
CA LYS A 173 -2.99 -0.12 -14.08
C LYS A 173 -3.30 -0.46 -15.53
N GLY A 174 -4.53 -0.18 -15.97
CA GLY A 174 -4.97 -0.34 -17.35
C GLY A 174 -4.46 0.81 -18.24
N LEU A 175 -3.14 0.85 -18.50
CA LEU A 175 -2.49 1.97 -19.20
C LEU A 175 -2.95 2.17 -20.65
N ASN A 176 -3.63 1.20 -21.26
CA ASN A 176 -4.21 1.29 -22.60
C ASN A 176 -5.65 1.84 -22.61
N GLU A 177 -6.27 2.11 -21.43
CA GLU A 177 -7.62 2.65 -21.34
C GLU A 177 -7.77 3.95 -22.16
N ARG A 178 -8.80 4.01 -23.01
CA ARG A 178 -9.03 5.15 -23.91
C ARG A 178 -9.78 6.29 -23.23
N ASN A 179 -10.72 5.94 -22.35
CA ASN A 179 -11.53 6.90 -21.63
C ASN A 179 -10.79 7.39 -20.36
N PRO A 180 -10.42 8.68 -20.25
CA PRO A 180 -9.72 9.21 -19.08
C PRO A 180 -10.55 9.13 -17.79
N ARG A 181 -11.87 9.27 -17.88
CA ARG A 181 -12.76 9.18 -16.71
C ARG A 181 -12.83 7.73 -16.20
N GLN A 182 -12.90 6.74 -17.12
CA GLN A 182 -12.87 5.34 -16.75
C GLN A 182 -11.55 4.99 -16.05
N PHE A 183 -10.42 5.43 -16.62
CA PHE A 183 -9.11 5.21 -16.00
C PHE A 183 -9.02 5.82 -14.60
N ALA A 184 -9.54 7.04 -14.39
CA ALA A 184 -9.53 7.69 -13.07
C ALA A 184 -10.38 6.92 -12.05
N LEU A 185 -11.56 6.41 -12.45
CA LEU A 185 -12.40 5.57 -11.60
C LEU A 185 -11.76 4.22 -11.28
N ASP A 186 -11.10 3.60 -12.26
CA ASP A 186 -10.42 2.31 -12.05
C ASP A 186 -9.18 2.47 -11.17
N LEU A 187 -8.52 3.62 -11.23
CA LEU A 187 -7.41 3.96 -10.35
C LEU A 187 -7.88 4.18 -8.90
N ALA A 188 -8.97 4.93 -8.72
CA ALA A 188 -9.57 5.13 -7.39
C ALA A 188 -10.10 3.81 -6.81
N ASP A 189 -10.72 2.96 -7.63
CA ASP A 189 -11.20 1.63 -7.23
C ASP A 189 -10.05 0.75 -6.72
N GLU A 190 -8.93 0.75 -7.42
CA GLU A 190 -7.73 0.03 -7.07
C GLU A 190 -7.11 0.52 -5.75
N GLN A 191 -7.11 1.84 -5.51
CA GLN A 191 -6.66 2.46 -4.26
C GLN A 191 -7.60 2.14 -3.08
N ILE A 192 -8.90 2.15 -3.30
CA ILE A 192 -9.90 1.70 -2.31
C ILE A 192 -9.67 0.23 -1.96
N ASP A 193 -9.52 -0.61 -2.98
CA ASP A 193 -9.38 -2.05 -2.79
C ASP A 193 -8.14 -2.39 -1.96
N VAL A 194 -6.96 -1.85 -2.32
CA VAL A 194 -5.75 -2.11 -1.54
C VAL A 194 -5.85 -1.58 -0.11
N MET A 195 -6.32 -0.36 0.07
CA MET A 195 -6.41 0.28 1.38
C MET A 195 -7.38 -0.47 2.30
N THR A 196 -8.59 -0.78 1.81
CA THR A 196 -9.61 -1.41 2.64
C THR A 196 -9.28 -2.87 2.95
N GLN A 197 -8.73 -3.64 2.02
CA GLN A 197 -8.27 -5.00 2.30
C GLN A 197 -7.01 -5.03 3.18
N ALA A 198 -6.06 -4.12 2.93
CA ALA A 198 -4.81 -4.08 3.68
C ALA A 198 -5.02 -3.68 5.14
N ILE A 199 -5.83 -2.66 5.39
CA ILE A 199 -5.94 -2.01 6.70
C ILE A 199 -7.21 -2.46 7.44
N LEU A 200 -8.36 -2.53 6.74
CA LEU A 200 -9.64 -2.85 7.35
C LEU A 200 -10.05 -4.33 7.21
N GLY A 201 -9.42 -5.08 6.28
CA GLY A 201 -9.86 -6.43 5.95
C GLY A 201 -11.27 -6.47 5.35
N LEU A 202 -11.65 -5.48 4.54
CA LEU A 202 -12.98 -5.38 3.92
C LEU A 202 -12.88 -5.31 2.40
N THR A 203 -13.85 -5.90 1.70
CA THR A 203 -13.94 -5.96 0.24
C THR A 203 -14.85 -4.84 -0.31
N VAL A 204 -14.51 -3.58 -0.02
CA VAL A 204 -15.35 -2.40 -0.31
C VAL A 204 -15.60 -2.19 -1.80
N SER A 205 -14.66 -2.56 -2.67
CA SER A 205 -14.79 -2.45 -4.13
C SER A 205 -15.99 -3.21 -4.71
N CYS A 206 -16.51 -4.21 -4.00
CA CYS A 206 -17.75 -4.89 -4.39
C CYS A 206 -18.95 -3.94 -4.42
N ALA A 207 -18.93 -2.86 -3.62
CA ALA A 207 -20.01 -1.86 -3.56
C ALA A 207 -19.98 -0.82 -4.71
N ARG A 208 -19.04 -0.92 -5.65
CA ARG A 208 -18.96 -0.05 -6.82
C ARG A 208 -20.21 -0.09 -7.71
N CYS A 209 -20.81 -1.28 -7.86
CA CYS A 209 -21.90 -1.50 -8.82
C CYS A 209 -23.28 -1.61 -8.18
N HIS A 210 -23.34 -2.06 -6.96
CA HIS A 210 -24.55 -2.28 -6.14
C HIS A 210 -24.15 -2.34 -4.67
N ASP A 211 -25.08 -2.19 -3.75
CA ASP A 211 -24.79 -2.35 -2.33
C ASP A 211 -24.09 -3.70 -2.08
N HIS A 212 -23.11 -3.70 -1.18
CA HIS A 212 -22.34 -4.92 -0.90
C HIS A 212 -23.29 -6.05 -0.50
N LYS A 213 -23.12 -7.23 -1.15
CA LYS A 213 -24.08 -8.35 -1.03
C LYS A 213 -24.28 -8.83 0.40
N SER A 214 -23.27 -8.77 1.22
CA SER A 214 -23.23 -9.42 2.53
C SER A 214 -22.89 -8.46 3.67
N ASP A 215 -22.09 -7.46 3.41
CA ASP A 215 -21.67 -6.49 4.42
C ASP A 215 -22.51 -5.20 4.33
N PRO A 216 -22.74 -4.47 5.40
CA PRO A 216 -23.55 -3.25 5.42
C PRO A 216 -22.76 -2.06 4.83
N ILE A 217 -22.35 -2.20 3.57
CA ILE A 217 -21.59 -1.19 2.80
C ILE A 217 -22.45 -0.80 1.58
N PRO A 218 -23.20 0.30 1.65
CA PRO A 218 -23.98 0.77 0.54
C PRO A 218 -23.09 1.33 -0.58
N THR A 219 -23.59 1.35 -1.79
CA THR A 219 -22.92 1.96 -2.95
C THR A 219 -22.52 3.42 -2.69
N THR A 220 -23.31 4.15 -1.91
CA THR A 220 -23.01 5.54 -1.51
C THR A 220 -21.71 5.67 -0.74
N ASP A 221 -21.39 4.73 0.17
CA ASP A 221 -20.14 4.73 0.94
C ASP A 221 -18.92 4.47 0.03
N TYR A 222 -19.07 3.57 -0.97
CA TYR A 222 -18.03 3.36 -1.97
C TYR A 222 -17.73 4.65 -2.73
N TYR A 223 -18.77 5.36 -3.22
CA TYR A 223 -18.54 6.60 -3.96
C TYR A 223 -18.06 7.73 -3.06
N ALA A 224 -18.46 7.79 -1.80
CA ALA A 224 -17.94 8.74 -0.83
C ALA A 224 -16.41 8.58 -0.66
N LEU A 225 -15.91 7.35 -0.47
CA LEU A 225 -14.47 7.04 -0.49
C LEU A 225 -13.82 7.32 -1.84
N SER A 226 -14.49 6.96 -2.94
CA SER A 226 -13.98 7.18 -4.29
C SER A 226 -13.73 8.66 -4.57
N GLY A 227 -14.54 9.57 -4.03
CA GLY A 227 -14.34 11.02 -4.13
C GLY A 227 -13.02 11.49 -3.53
N ILE A 228 -12.57 10.88 -2.43
CA ILE A 228 -11.26 11.15 -1.80
C ILE A 228 -10.14 10.81 -2.79
N PHE A 229 -10.14 9.60 -3.36
CA PHE A 229 -9.10 9.15 -4.29
C PHE A 229 -9.20 9.79 -5.68
N GLN A 230 -10.40 10.15 -6.16
CA GLN A 230 -10.57 10.97 -7.38
C GLN A 230 -10.06 12.39 -7.20
N SER A 231 -9.97 12.89 -5.96
CA SER A 231 -9.38 14.18 -5.59
C SER A 231 -7.85 14.11 -5.45
N THR A 232 -7.24 12.97 -5.76
CA THR A 232 -5.82 12.67 -5.57
C THR A 232 -5.14 12.40 -6.91
N ARG A 233 -4.01 13.07 -7.15
CA ARG A 233 -3.16 12.84 -8.32
C ARG A 233 -2.14 11.76 -8.00
N THR A 234 -2.04 10.74 -8.86
CA THR A 234 -1.11 9.63 -8.70
C THR A 234 0.07 9.75 -9.66
N TYR A 235 1.29 9.59 -9.14
CA TYR A 235 2.55 9.70 -9.86
C TYR A 235 3.25 8.32 -9.87
N PHE A 236 3.32 7.70 -11.05
CA PHE A 236 3.90 6.35 -11.22
C PHE A 236 4.95 6.24 -12.34
N GLY A 237 5.27 7.38 -13.01
CA GLY A 237 6.46 7.49 -13.86
C GLY A 237 6.44 6.74 -15.18
N THR A 238 5.31 6.21 -15.61
CA THR A 238 5.25 5.54 -16.92
C THR A 238 5.08 6.55 -18.04
N VAL A 239 5.64 6.24 -19.20
CA VAL A 239 5.63 7.14 -20.36
C VAL A 239 4.41 6.93 -21.25
N ASN A 240 3.91 8.01 -21.85
CA ASN A 240 2.84 7.93 -22.84
C ASN A 240 3.39 7.44 -24.19
N LEU A 241 3.01 6.23 -24.56
CA LEU A 241 3.29 5.61 -25.86
C LEU A 241 1.96 5.36 -26.61
N ALA A 242 2.05 4.85 -27.84
CA ALA A 242 0.85 4.47 -28.58
C ALA A 242 -0.05 3.46 -27.84
N VAL A 243 0.55 2.59 -27.06
CA VAL A 243 -0.11 1.55 -26.28
C VAL A 243 -0.33 1.97 -24.82
N SER A 244 0.58 2.76 -24.23
CA SER A 244 0.46 3.34 -22.89
C SER A 244 -0.09 4.77 -22.99
N ARG A 245 -1.39 4.94 -22.79
CA ARG A 245 -2.10 6.24 -22.98
C ARG A 245 -2.24 7.03 -21.68
N ARG A 246 -1.93 6.40 -20.56
CA ARG A 246 -2.18 6.90 -19.20
C ARG A 246 -0.90 7.05 -18.38
N GLY A 247 0.21 7.38 -19.02
CA GLY A 247 1.44 7.66 -18.33
C GLY A 247 1.34 8.93 -17.47
N THR A 248 2.06 8.94 -16.33
CA THR A 248 2.23 10.11 -15.46
C THR A 248 3.70 10.40 -15.24
N LYS A 249 4.03 11.61 -14.82
CA LYS A 249 5.37 11.93 -14.32
C LYS A 249 5.60 11.28 -12.94
N LEU A 250 6.83 11.34 -12.46
CA LEU A 250 7.21 11.03 -11.08
C LEU A 250 7.06 12.27 -10.20
N LEU A 251 7.09 12.08 -8.89
CA LEU A 251 7.24 13.14 -7.89
C LEU A 251 8.70 13.61 -7.88
N ASP A 252 8.91 14.92 -7.80
CA ASP A 252 10.18 15.49 -7.41
C ASP A 252 10.33 15.33 -5.89
N LEU A 253 11.44 14.74 -5.44
CA LEU A 253 11.75 14.55 -4.03
C LEU A 253 12.69 15.67 -3.54
N PRO A 254 12.57 16.14 -2.27
CA PRO A 254 13.30 17.29 -1.78
C PRO A 254 14.81 17.03 -1.61
N VAL A 255 15.20 15.84 -1.19
CA VAL A 255 16.61 15.49 -1.00
C VAL A 255 17.19 14.95 -2.30
N ALA A 256 18.28 15.56 -2.76
CA ALA A 256 18.95 15.16 -3.99
C ALA A 256 19.61 13.77 -3.85
N ASP A 257 19.44 12.93 -4.86
CA ASP A 257 20.23 11.71 -4.98
C ASP A 257 21.65 12.07 -5.44
N GLU A 258 22.64 11.48 -4.82
CA GLU A 258 24.04 11.52 -5.26
C GLU A 258 24.28 10.56 -6.44
N ASP A 259 23.43 10.57 -7.48
CA ASP A 259 23.64 9.74 -8.66
C ASP A 259 24.22 10.55 -9.81
N PRO A 260 25.57 10.55 -9.99
CA PRO A 260 26.23 11.31 -11.03
C PRO A 260 25.85 10.86 -12.46
N LEU A 261 25.29 9.67 -12.61
CA LEU A 261 24.88 9.12 -13.93
C LEU A 261 23.66 9.85 -14.51
N ARG A 262 22.90 10.60 -13.70
CA ARG A 262 21.73 11.36 -14.13
C ARG A 262 22.00 12.82 -14.43
N SER A 263 23.16 13.33 -14.11
CA SER A 263 23.53 14.72 -14.39
C SER A 263 23.73 14.95 -15.89
N MET A 264 23.40 16.16 -16.35
CA MET A 264 23.57 16.60 -17.73
C MET A 264 24.34 17.91 -17.75
N SER A 265 25.34 18.02 -18.60
CA SER A 265 26.01 19.29 -18.84
C SER A 265 25.07 20.32 -19.49
N SER A 266 25.33 21.60 -19.30
CA SER A 266 24.57 22.68 -19.94
C SER A 266 24.50 22.53 -21.48
N ARG A 267 25.57 22.00 -22.08
CA ARG A 267 25.63 21.73 -23.53
C ARG A 267 24.70 20.57 -23.92
N GLU A 268 24.67 19.51 -23.13
CA GLU A 268 23.75 18.36 -23.37
C GLU A 268 22.30 18.76 -23.16
N MET A 269 22.01 19.55 -22.12
CA MET A 269 20.64 20.08 -21.90
C MET A 269 20.19 20.93 -23.09
N ALA A 270 21.02 21.85 -23.57
CA ALA A 270 20.72 22.68 -24.72
C ALA A 270 20.46 21.81 -25.98
N PHE A 271 21.33 20.83 -26.23
CA PHE A 271 21.15 19.89 -27.33
C PHE A 271 19.84 19.10 -27.23
N VAL A 272 19.51 18.57 -26.05
CA VAL A 272 18.27 17.80 -25.84
C VAL A 272 17.04 18.70 -25.98
N LYS A 273 17.08 19.94 -25.49
CA LYS A 273 16.00 20.93 -25.67
C LYS A 273 15.75 21.22 -27.15
N GLU A 274 16.81 21.54 -27.91
CA GLU A 274 16.71 21.79 -29.35
C GLU A 274 16.12 20.59 -30.10
N ARG A 275 16.59 19.37 -29.80
CA ARG A 275 16.06 18.14 -30.42
C ARG A 275 14.63 17.85 -30.03
N LEU A 276 14.21 18.20 -28.82
CA LEU A 276 12.84 18.07 -28.37
C LEU A 276 11.92 19.01 -29.17
N GLU A 277 12.30 20.29 -29.30
CA GLU A 277 11.54 21.27 -30.06
C GLU A 277 11.42 20.87 -31.55
N ASP A 278 12.49 20.36 -32.14
CA ASP A 278 12.45 19.86 -33.52
C ASP A 278 11.50 18.66 -33.66
N ALA A 279 11.57 17.71 -32.76
CA ALA A 279 10.71 16.54 -32.78
C ALA A 279 9.23 16.89 -32.55
N GLU A 280 8.96 17.88 -31.70
CA GLU A 280 7.58 18.39 -31.44
C GLU A 280 7.01 19.09 -32.67
N ARG A 281 7.80 19.95 -33.34
CA ARG A 281 7.38 20.60 -34.60
C ARG A 281 7.07 19.54 -35.68
N GLN A 282 7.96 18.59 -35.89
CA GLN A 282 7.74 17.51 -36.85
C GLN A 282 6.50 16.68 -36.53
N LEU A 283 6.27 16.39 -35.26
CA LEU A 283 5.08 15.66 -34.82
C LEU A 283 3.80 16.42 -35.11
N GLU A 284 3.79 17.73 -34.84
CA GLU A 284 2.63 18.60 -35.08
C GLU A 284 2.32 18.72 -36.58
N GLU A 285 3.33 18.95 -37.43
CA GLU A 285 3.20 19.01 -38.88
C GLU A 285 2.64 17.71 -39.44
N LEU A 286 3.19 16.57 -38.99
CA LEU A 286 2.75 15.25 -39.44
C LEU A 286 1.32 14.94 -39.00
N GLN A 287 0.95 15.35 -37.79
CA GLN A 287 -0.43 15.21 -37.31
C GLN A 287 -1.41 16.09 -38.08
N ARG A 288 -1.01 17.31 -38.45
CA ARG A 288 -1.80 18.22 -39.31
C ARG A 288 -2.04 17.59 -40.68
N SER A 289 -0.98 17.17 -41.36
CA SER A 289 -1.04 16.49 -42.66
C SER A 289 -1.89 15.21 -42.63
N ALA A 290 -1.82 14.45 -41.53
CA ALA A 290 -2.63 13.25 -41.35
C ALA A 290 -4.12 13.58 -41.17
N ARG A 291 -4.46 14.70 -40.52
CA ARG A 291 -5.86 15.16 -40.37
C ARG A 291 -6.43 15.66 -41.71
N GLU A 292 -5.66 16.44 -42.48
CA GLU A 292 -6.04 16.95 -43.81
C GLU A 292 -6.32 15.79 -44.76
N ARG A 293 -5.40 14.84 -44.91
CA ARG A 293 -5.63 13.65 -45.76
C ARG A 293 -6.81 12.79 -45.36
N ARG A 294 -7.13 12.68 -44.06
CA ARG A 294 -8.33 11.98 -43.61
C ARG A 294 -9.63 12.71 -44.07
N ARG A 295 -9.62 14.04 -44.11
CA ARG A 295 -10.78 14.83 -44.63
C ARG A 295 -10.99 14.59 -46.11
N ASP A 296 -9.88 14.38 -46.85
CA ASP A 296 -9.91 14.18 -48.29
C ASP A 296 -10.11 12.70 -48.70
N GLY A 297 -10.46 11.82 -47.76
CA GLY A 297 -10.72 10.39 -48.03
C GLY A 297 -9.47 9.54 -48.33
N GLY A 298 -8.26 10.06 -48.09
CA GLY A 298 -6.98 9.36 -48.39
C GLY A 298 -6.58 8.38 -47.28
N ASN A 299 -5.80 7.38 -47.68
CA ASN A 299 -5.23 6.36 -46.76
C ASN A 299 -4.15 6.96 -45.87
N ASN A 300 -4.12 6.58 -44.58
CA ASN A 300 -3.25 7.19 -43.58
C ASN A 300 -1.97 6.40 -43.30
N ASN A 301 -0.93 6.65 -44.12
CA ASN A 301 0.40 5.99 -43.97
C ASN A 301 1.28 6.63 -42.87
N PHE A 302 0.80 7.66 -42.16
CA PHE A 302 1.61 8.41 -41.18
C PHE A 302 1.66 7.79 -39.78
N GLN A 303 0.88 6.76 -39.50
CA GLN A 303 0.77 6.23 -38.13
C GLN A 303 2.10 5.76 -37.55
N GLN A 304 2.92 5.06 -38.32
CA GLN A 304 4.23 4.59 -37.84
C GLN A 304 5.22 5.75 -37.61
N GLN A 305 5.19 6.79 -38.43
CA GLN A 305 6.06 7.95 -38.27
C GLN A 305 5.61 8.79 -37.06
N ILE A 306 4.32 9.00 -36.88
CA ILE A 306 3.75 9.66 -35.67
C ILE A 306 4.15 8.90 -34.41
N LEU A 307 4.09 7.56 -34.44
CA LEU A 307 4.50 6.72 -33.32
C LEU A 307 5.99 6.87 -32.98
N ARG A 308 6.85 6.89 -34.00
CA ARG A 308 8.31 7.09 -33.80
C ARG A 308 8.58 8.47 -33.21
N LEU A 309 8.00 9.53 -33.74
CA LEU A 309 8.18 10.89 -33.24
C LEU A 309 7.66 11.04 -31.81
N ARG A 310 6.50 10.45 -31.48
CA ARG A 310 6.00 10.43 -30.10
C ARG A 310 6.98 9.77 -29.14
N ARG A 311 7.59 8.64 -29.51
CA ARG A 311 8.61 7.99 -28.70
C ARG A 311 9.83 8.90 -28.50
N THR A 312 10.28 9.56 -29.55
CA THR A 312 11.41 10.52 -29.50
C THR A 312 11.11 11.69 -28.57
N VAL A 313 9.96 12.34 -28.72
CA VAL A 313 9.50 13.43 -27.84
C VAL A 313 9.43 12.98 -26.39
N THR A 314 8.82 11.82 -26.14
CA THR A 314 8.71 11.26 -24.79
C THR A 314 10.08 10.97 -24.18
N GLY A 315 11.01 10.41 -24.97
CA GLY A 315 12.37 10.13 -24.51
C GLY A 315 13.16 11.40 -24.13
N PHE A 316 13.07 12.45 -24.94
CA PHE A 316 13.73 13.72 -24.63
C PHE A 316 13.10 14.43 -23.44
N ARG A 317 11.76 14.45 -23.31
CA ARG A 317 11.07 14.98 -22.14
C ARG A 317 11.45 14.23 -20.86
N ALA A 318 11.51 12.91 -20.90
CA ALA A 318 11.91 12.10 -19.76
C ALA A 318 13.34 12.44 -19.29
N ARG A 319 14.28 12.64 -20.25
CA ARG A 319 15.65 13.06 -19.93
C ARG A 319 15.70 14.43 -19.25
N LEU A 320 14.98 15.42 -19.79
CA LEU A 320 14.94 16.78 -19.23
C LEU A 320 14.20 16.84 -17.88
N ASN A 321 13.17 16.02 -17.69
CA ASN A 321 12.45 15.95 -16.42
C ASN A 321 13.29 15.28 -15.31
N GLY A 322 14.29 14.50 -15.66
CA GLY A 322 15.20 13.84 -14.72
C GLY A 322 16.30 14.72 -14.16
N VAL A 323 16.42 15.98 -14.61
CA VAL A 323 17.44 16.94 -14.14
C VAL A 323 16.77 18.27 -13.77
N ASP A 324 17.44 19.05 -12.94
CA ASP A 324 17.04 20.42 -12.60
C ASP A 324 17.49 21.44 -13.68
N SER A 325 17.36 22.74 -13.36
CA SER A 325 17.76 23.84 -14.27
C SER A 325 19.27 23.91 -14.51
N GLU A 326 20.07 23.38 -13.60
CA GLU A 326 21.54 23.37 -13.66
C GLU A 326 22.08 22.08 -14.26
N GLY A 327 21.22 21.09 -14.49
CA GLY A 327 21.57 19.79 -15.06
C GLY A 327 21.92 18.74 -13.99
N VAL A 328 21.67 19.03 -12.73
CA VAL A 328 21.85 18.06 -11.64
C VAL A 328 20.68 17.06 -11.67
N GLY A 329 20.99 15.77 -11.49
CA GLY A 329 19.98 14.74 -11.43
C GLY A 329 19.00 14.96 -10.29
N LYS A 330 17.70 14.95 -10.61
CA LYS A 330 16.63 15.04 -9.60
C LYS A 330 16.43 13.72 -8.90
N SER A 331 16.21 13.77 -7.60
CA SER A 331 15.63 12.66 -6.87
C SER A 331 14.14 12.53 -7.21
N LEU A 332 13.72 11.36 -7.67
CA LEU A 332 12.37 11.12 -8.16
C LEU A 332 11.74 9.92 -7.44
N GLY A 333 10.44 10.01 -7.14
CA GLY A 333 9.69 8.95 -6.48
C GLY A 333 8.32 8.68 -7.10
N MET A 334 7.71 7.60 -6.69
CA MET A 334 6.30 7.31 -6.92
C MET A 334 5.51 7.74 -5.68
N GLY A 335 4.27 8.22 -5.88
CA GLY A 335 3.42 8.61 -4.76
C GLY A 335 2.17 9.34 -5.22
N VAL A 336 1.54 10.04 -4.29
CA VAL A 336 0.32 10.80 -4.56
C VAL A 336 0.40 12.20 -3.97
N GLN A 337 -0.39 13.12 -4.52
CA GLN A 337 -0.63 14.47 -4.00
C GLN A 337 -2.06 14.91 -4.32
N ASP A 338 -2.63 15.79 -3.53
CA ASP A 338 -3.96 16.31 -3.78
C ASP A 338 -4.05 17.14 -5.07
N TYR A 339 -5.20 17.06 -5.73
CA TYR A 339 -5.57 18.06 -6.73
C TYR A 339 -5.90 19.39 -6.04
N PRO A 340 -5.62 20.54 -6.67
CA PRO A 340 -5.94 21.85 -6.10
C PRO A 340 -7.45 22.09 -5.86
N ARG A 341 -8.29 21.29 -6.49
CA ARG A 341 -9.74 21.31 -6.31
C ARG A 341 -10.23 19.88 -6.19
N PRO A 342 -10.80 19.52 -5.05
CA PRO A 342 -11.38 18.21 -4.83
C PRO A 342 -12.58 17.97 -5.76
N VAL A 343 -12.91 16.70 -5.95
CA VAL A 343 -14.03 16.24 -6.77
C VAL A 343 -15.12 15.70 -5.85
N GLU A 344 -16.33 16.24 -5.95
CA GLU A 344 -17.48 15.60 -5.31
C GLU A 344 -17.98 14.47 -6.21
N PRO A 345 -18.07 13.25 -5.69
CA PRO A 345 -18.37 12.09 -6.49
C PRO A 345 -19.87 11.95 -6.77
N VAL A 346 -20.17 11.31 -7.90
CA VAL A 346 -21.52 10.95 -8.32
C VAL A 346 -21.64 9.44 -8.32
N VAL A 347 -22.69 8.93 -7.72
CA VAL A 347 -23.02 7.49 -7.79
C VAL A 347 -23.30 7.11 -9.23
N LEU A 348 -22.69 6.02 -9.70
CA LEU A 348 -22.90 5.50 -11.06
C LEU A 348 -23.74 4.21 -10.97
N VAL A 349 -24.88 4.18 -11.62
CA VAL A 349 -25.74 2.99 -11.67
C VAL A 349 -24.97 1.83 -12.30
N ARG A 350 -24.78 0.75 -11.56
CA ARG A 350 -23.97 -0.42 -11.96
C ARG A 350 -22.51 -0.10 -12.30
N GLY A 351 -21.97 1.02 -11.78
CA GLY A 351 -20.61 1.45 -12.10
C GLY A 351 -20.43 2.01 -13.51
N GLU A 352 -21.51 2.26 -14.26
CA GLU A 352 -21.47 2.71 -15.66
C GLU A 352 -21.36 4.24 -15.75
N LEU A 353 -20.33 4.75 -16.43
CA LEU A 353 -20.03 6.18 -16.56
C LEU A 353 -21.13 7.02 -17.19
N ASP A 354 -21.93 6.44 -18.06
CA ASP A 354 -23.02 7.08 -18.78
C ASP A 354 -24.35 7.04 -18.01
N LYS A 355 -24.36 6.49 -16.82
CA LYS A 355 -25.53 6.41 -15.95
C LYS A 355 -25.32 7.06 -14.59
N PRO A 356 -25.05 8.38 -14.54
CA PRO A 356 -24.93 9.08 -13.26
C PRO A 356 -26.28 9.12 -12.54
N ALA A 357 -26.24 8.91 -11.22
CA ALA A 357 -27.38 9.05 -10.33
C ALA A 357 -27.21 10.29 -9.43
N GLN A 358 -27.22 10.12 -8.13
CA GLN A 358 -27.12 11.21 -7.17
C GLN A 358 -25.66 11.56 -6.85
N GLU A 359 -25.42 12.83 -6.55
CA GLU A 359 -24.18 13.28 -5.92
C GLU A 359 -24.16 12.81 -4.45
N VAL A 360 -22.98 12.47 -3.96
CA VAL A 360 -22.75 12.13 -2.57
C VAL A 360 -21.53 12.91 -2.06
N PRO A 361 -21.51 13.36 -0.80
CA PRO A 361 -20.33 13.99 -0.25
C PRO A 361 -19.20 12.95 -0.10
N ARG A 362 -17.95 13.41 -0.17
CA ARG A 362 -16.80 12.59 0.22
C ARG A 362 -16.93 12.17 1.69
N GLY A 363 -16.50 10.99 2.02
CA GLY A 363 -16.63 10.45 3.37
C GLY A 363 -16.12 9.03 3.53
N PHE A 364 -16.41 8.45 4.67
CA PHE A 364 -15.94 7.14 5.11
C PHE A 364 -17.08 6.11 5.17
N LEU A 365 -16.75 4.86 5.52
CA LEU A 365 -17.74 3.81 5.67
C LEU A 365 -18.62 4.06 6.91
N GLN A 366 -19.92 4.24 6.69
CA GLN A 366 -20.88 4.56 7.77
C GLN A 366 -20.97 3.46 8.84
N VAL A 367 -20.80 2.20 8.45
CA VAL A 367 -20.81 1.06 9.37
C VAL A 367 -19.69 1.11 10.41
N LEU A 368 -18.61 1.84 10.14
CA LEU A 368 -17.49 2.05 11.05
C LEU A 368 -17.46 3.49 11.62
N ALA A 369 -18.55 4.24 11.45
CA ALA A 369 -18.64 5.59 12.01
C ALA A 369 -18.60 5.56 13.54
N HIS A 370 -17.87 6.51 14.12
CA HIS A 370 -17.76 6.75 15.56
C HIS A 370 -17.84 8.25 15.85
N GLU A 371 -17.87 8.66 17.11
CA GLU A 371 -17.87 10.08 17.48
C GLU A 371 -16.67 10.79 16.81
N GLY A 372 -16.93 11.91 16.11
CA GLY A 372 -15.93 12.65 15.32
C GLY A 372 -15.85 12.27 13.83
N THR A 373 -16.48 11.16 13.40
CA THR A 373 -16.50 10.77 11.96
C THR A 373 -17.58 11.50 11.14
N SER A 374 -18.49 12.19 11.78
CA SER A 374 -19.64 12.85 11.12
C SER A 374 -19.34 14.26 10.61
N GLU A 375 -18.12 14.77 10.78
CA GLU A 375 -17.76 16.08 10.26
C GLU A 375 -17.59 16.02 8.73
N ALA A 376 -18.12 17.04 8.04
CA ALA A 376 -17.91 17.18 6.61
C ALA A 376 -16.42 17.33 6.32
N LEU A 377 -15.91 16.58 5.33
CA LEU A 377 -14.53 16.71 4.92
C LEU A 377 -14.24 18.13 4.40
N PRO A 378 -13.00 18.64 4.54
CA PRO A 378 -12.62 19.95 4.06
C PRO A 378 -12.93 20.13 2.58
N VAL A 379 -13.42 21.31 2.20
CA VAL A 379 -13.83 21.63 0.82
C VAL A 379 -12.64 21.90 -0.11
N ASP A 380 -11.46 22.10 0.43
CA ASP A 380 -10.21 22.50 -0.25
C ASP A 380 -9.12 21.42 -0.25
N SER A 381 -9.36 20.27 0.35
CA SER A 381 -8.46 19.10 0.35
C SER A 381 -9.17 17.83 -0.10
N SER A 382 -8.43 16.78 -0.42
CA SER A 382 -8.99 15.47 -0.81
C SER A 382 -9.80 14.80 0.29
N GLY A 383 -9.46 15.01 1.56
CA GLY A 383 -9.94 14.27 2.72
C GLY A 383 -9.07 13.06 3.08
N ARG A 384 -7.86 12.90 2.45
CA ARG A 384 -6.95 11.77 2.76
C ARG A 384 -6.33 11.89 4.15
N LEU A 385 -6.07 13.09 4.64
CA LEU A 385 -5.55 13.28 5.99
C LEU A 385 -6.57 12.81 7.03
N GLU A 386 -7.82 13.21 6.87
CA GLU A 386 -8.94 12.81 7.72
C GLU A 386 -9.19 11.29 7.60
N LEU A 387 -9.06 10.74 6.38
CA LEU A 387 -9.15 9.30 6.17
C LEU A 387 -8.04 8.55 6.94
N ALA A 388 -6.80 9.03 6.89
CA ALA A 388 -5.69 8.43 7.61
C ALA A 388 -5.89 8.49 9.13
N GLN A 389 -6.39 9.60 9.66
CA GLN A 389 -6.75 9.77 11.06
C GLN A 389 -7.90 8.83 11.47
N TRP A 390 -8.93 8.70 10.64
CA TRP A 390 -10.04 7.79 10.89
C TRP A 390 -9.60 6.33 10.87
N LEU A 391 -8.74 5.92 9.92
CA LEU A 391 -8.18 4.57 9.86
C LEU A 391 -7.38 4.23 11.12
N THR A 392 -6.63 5.18 11.65
CA THR A 392 -5.73 4.98 12.80
C THR A 392 -6.34 5.36 14.14
N SER A 393 -7.61 5.76 14.15
CA SER A 393 -8.34 6.07 15.38
C SER A 393 -8.42 4.85 16.31
N ALA A 394 -8.22 5.05 17.59
CA ALA A 394 -8.42 4.02 18.61
C ALA A 394 -9.87 3.51 18.68
N GLU A 395 -10.83 4.28 18.13
CA GLU A 395 -12.23 3.89 18.03
C GLU A 395 -12.51 2.97 16.84
N ASN A 396 -11.62 2.92 15.83
CA ASN A 396 -11.75 2.01 14.70
C ASN A 396 -11.30 0.59 15.10
N PRO A 397 -12.23 -0.39 15.13
CA PRO A 397 -11.93 -1.71 15.69
C PRO A 397 -11.11 -2.61 14.75
N LEU A 398 -10.97 -2.28 13.45
CA LEU A 398 -10.47 -3.22 12.45
C LEU A 398 -8.95 -3.18 12.24
N PRO A 399 -8.28 -2.02 12.12
CA PRO A 399 -6.86 -1.99 11.72
C PRO A 399 -5.95 -2.81 12.63
N ALA A 400 -6.08 -2.64 13.94
CA ALA A 400 -5.29 -3.41 14.91
C ALA A 400 -5.58 -4.93 14.83
N ARG A 401 -6.85 -5.32 14.68
CA ARG A 401 -7.25 -6.74 14.54
C ARG A 401 -6.68 -7.37 13.29
N VAL A 402 -6.76 -6.66 12.16
CA VAL A 402 -6.25 -7.14 10.88
C VAL A 402 -4.73 -7.32 10.93
N MET A 403 -4.01 -6.36 11.51
CA MET A 403 -2.55 -6.44 11.63
C MET A 403 -2.11 -7.56 12.57
N VAL A 404 -2.71 -7.68 13.75
CA VAL A 404 -2.44 -8.76 14.70
C VAL A 404 -2.71 -10.12 14.07
N ASN A 405 -3.82 -10.26 13.34
CA ASN A 405 -4.14 -11.52 12.64
C ASN A 405 -3.10 -11.89 11.56
N ARG A 406 -2.56 -10.91 10.85
CA ARG A 406 -1.48 -11.15 9.88
C ARG A 406 -0.18 -11.56 10.56
N ILE A 407 0.22 -10.88 11.65
CA ILE A 407 1.39 -11.28 12.44
C ILE A 407 1.21 -12.71 12.94
N TRP A 408 0.05 -13.02 13.50
CA TRP A 408 -0.27 -14.38 13.94
C TRP A 408 -0.13 -15.41 12.81
N GLN A 409 -0.68 -15.11 11.64
CA GLN A 409 -0.55 -15.98 10.47
C GLN A 409 0.92 -16.25 10.10
N LYS A 410 1.77 -15.23 10.17
CA LYS A 410 3.19 -15.37 9.79
C LYS A 410 3.98 -16.20 10.80
N LEU A 411 3.64 -16.10 12.08
CA LEU A 411 4.30 -16.85 13.15
C LEU A 411 3.76 -18.29 13.29
N PHE A 412 2.45 -18.50 13.08
CA PHE A 412 1.78 -19.78 13.32
C PHE A 412 1.26 -20.48 12.05
N GLY A 413 1.51 -19.91 10.87
CA GLY A 413 1.12 -20.48 9.58
C GLY A 413 -0.32 -20.20 9.17
N GLN A 414 -1.25 -20.04 10.12
CA GLN A 414 -2.66 -19.75 9.87
C GLN A 414 -3.14 -18.63 10.78
N GLY A 415 -3.88 -17.66 10.23
CA GLY A 415 -4.47 -16.57 11.01
C GLY A 415 -5.59 -17.06 11.96
N LEU A 416 -5.84 -16.32 13.03
CA LEU A 416 -7.03 -16.52 13.88
C LEU A 416 -8.31 -16.41 13.05
N VAL A 417 -8.33 -15.47 12.10
CA VAL A 417 -9.25 -15.40 10.97
C VAL A 417 -8.48 -15.81 9.72
N THR A 418 -8.83 -16.94 9.11
CA THR A 418 -8.07 -17.50 8.00
C THR A 418 -8.18 -16.67 6.71
N SER A 419 -9.30 -15.96 6.52
CA SER A 419 -9.51 -14.99 5.44
C SER A 419 -8.88 -13.63 5.80
N THR A 420 -7.55 -13.52 5.75
CA THR A 420 -6.77 -12.39 6.28
C THR A 420 -7.06 -11.02 5.66
N SER A 421 -7.69 -10.97 4.49
CA SER A 421 -8.10 -9.75 3.79
C SER A 421 -9.63 -9.61 3.71
N ASN A 422 -10.39 -10.47 4.41
CA ASN A 422 -11.84 -10.41 4.46
C ASN A 422 -12.35 -10.82 5.87
N PHE A 423 -12.66 -9.79 6.66
CA PHE A 423 -13.23 -9.87 8.00
C PHE A 423 -14.74 -9.61 7.98
N GLY A 424 -15.32 -9.39 6.79
CA GLY A 424 -16.74 -9.21 6.58
C GLY A 424 -17.54 -10.51 6.74
N ALA A 425 -18.85 -10.44 6.50
CA ALA A 425 -19.79 -11.55 6.69
C ALA A 425 -19.49 -12.78 5.83
N THR A 426 -18.75 -12.63 4.71
CA THR A 426 -18.30 -13.74 3.86
C THR A 426 -16.93 -14.29 4.25
N GLY A 427 -16.26 -13.66 5.19
CA GLY A 427 -14.98 -14.12 5.77
C GLY A 427 -15.17 -15.34 6.66
N GLN A 428 -14.06 -15.97 7.02
CA GLN A 428 -14.09 -17.11 7.95
C GLN A 428 -14.27 -16.63 9.39
N ALA A 429 -15.03 -17.36 10.18
CA ALA A 429 -15.13 -17.08 11.61
C ALA A 429 -13.78 -17.31 12.30
N PRO A 430 -13.44 -16.53 13.36
CA PRO A 430 -12.25 -16.79 14.14
C PRO A 430 -12.25 -18.20 14.74
N SER A 431 -11.10 -18.85 14.72
CA SER A 431 -10.83 -20.07 15.46
C SER A 431 -9.87 -19.72 16.61
N PRO A 432 -9.91 -20.30 17.78
CA PRO A 432 -10.93 -21.12 18.43
C PRO A 432 -12.02 -20.31 19.16
N PRO A 433 -13.07 -20.94 19.73
CA PRO A 433 -14.22 -20.26 20.36
C PRO A 433 -13.88 -19.29 21.50
N ALA A 434 -12.80 -19.55 22.26
CA ALA A 434 -12.35 -18.68 23.33
C ALA A 434 -11.93 -17.28 22.82
N PHE A 435 -11.32 -17.22 21.63
CA PHE A 435 -11.01 -15.96 20.94
C PHE A 435 -12.23 -15.30 20.29
N ARG A 436 -13.33 -16.06 20.06
CA ARG A 436 -14.59 -15.51 19.52
C ARG A 436 -15.26 -14.54 20.47
N ARG A 437 -15.17 -14.75 21.78
CA ARG A 437 -15.82 -13.88 22.80
C ARG A 437 -15.06 -12.58 23.02
N SER A 438 -13.73 -12.59 22.92
CA SER A 438 -12.92 -11.38 22.97
C SER A 438 -12.92 -10.59 21.65
N ASN A 439 -13.28 -11.26 20.57
CA ASN A 439 -13.30 -10.73 19.21
C ASN A 439 -14.61 -11.14 18.53
N SER A 440 -15.74 -10.52 18.87
CA SER A 440 -16.89 -10.52 17.97
C SER A 440 -16.52 -9.73 16.71
N MET A 441 -15.70 -10.36 15.87
CA MET A 441 -15.15 -9.78 14.63
C MET A 441 -16.15 -9.88 13.47
N THR A 442 -17.28 -10.50 13.66
CA THR A 442 -18.35 -10.45 12.69
C THR A 442 -19.09 -9.14 12.87
N ILE A 443 -19.06 -8.31 11.85
CA ILE A 443 -20.09 -7.31 11.62
C ILE A 443 -21.36 -8.15 11.46
N GLY A 444 -22.11 -8.29 12.53
CA GLY A 444 -23.39 -9.03 12.51
C GLY A 444 -24.36 -8.37 11.55
N PRO A 445 -25.41 -9.10 11.12
CA PRO A 445 -26.40 -8.59 10.18
C PRO A 445 -27.12 -7.37 10.74
#